data_e1489c38a6f7116648b728cd7bb84fe0
#
_entry.id   e1489c38a6f7116648b728cd7bb84fe0
#
_cell.length_a   1.000
_cell.length_b   1.000
_cell.length_c   1.000
_cell.angle_alpha   90.00
_cell.angle_beta   90.00
_cell.angle_gamma   90.00
#
_symmetry.space_group_name_H-M   'P 1'
#
loop_
_entity.id
_entity.type
_entity.pdbx_description
1 polymer ?
#
loop_
_entity_poly.entity_id
_entity_poly.type
_entity_poly.pdbx_seq_one_letter_code
_entity_poly.pdbx_strand_id
1 'polypeptide(L)'
;MVTTQPESVLRGSPYRADCPTRRILDRIGDRWTVLIVGALWDGSARFSELRRRIEGVSQKMLTQTLRGLERDGLVRRTVYPEVPVRVEYTLTEAGRTLREPLRALEEWSIAHLGDVSASQEAYDRVDRPPPDSTDCG
;
A
#
# COMPACT_ATOMS: atom_id res chain seq x y z
N MET A 1 -32.36 -10.39 -5.31
CA MET A 1 -32.24 -9.35 -5.62
C MET A 1 -32.15 -8.40 -4.61
N VAL A 2 -32.94 -8.34 -3.87
CA VAL A 2 -32.89 -7.46 -2.80
C VAL A 2 -31.67 -7.61 -1.99
N THR A 3 -31.16 -8.79 -1.96
CA THR A 3 -30.03 -9.06 -1.13
C THR A 3 -28.85 -8.21 -1.47
N THR A 4 -28.78 -7.75 -2.70
CA THR A 4 -27.64 -6.94 -3.05
C THR A 4 -27.71 -5.58 -2.42
N GLN A 5 -28.90 -5.14 -2.06
CA GLN A 5 -29.04 -3.83 -1.47
C GLN A 5 -28.23 -3.66 -0.22
N PRO A 6 -28.40 -4.52 0.78
CA PRO A 6 -27.64 -4.36 2.02
C PRO A 6 -26.15 -4.38 1.76
N GLU A 7 -25.72 -5.23 0.86
CA GLU A 7 -24.32 -5.31 0.56
C GLU A 7 -23.83 -4.06 -0.11
N SER A 8 -24.63 -3.52 -1.00
CA SER A 8 -24.28 -2.28 -1.64
C SER A 8 -24.11 -1.18 -0.63
N VAL A 9 -25.02 -1.12 0.31
CA VAL A 9 -24.95 -0.11 1.33
C VAL A 9 -23.73 -0.30 2.18
N LEU A 10 -23.44 -1.54 2.54
CA LEU A 10 -22.28 -1.81 3.37
C LEU A 10 -20.98 -1.47 2.63
N ARG A 11 -20.93 -1.79 1.36
CA ARG A 11 -19.76 -1.43 0.60
C ARG A 11 -19.68 0.06 0.45
N GLY A 12 -20.84 0.68 0.29
CA GLY A 12 -20.91 2.10 0.22
C GLY A 12 -20.09 2.69 -0.91
N SER A 13 -20.04 3.97 -0.94
CA SER A 13 -19.25 4.69 -1.92
C SER A 13 -17.90 5.02 -1.30
N PRO A 14 -16.80 4.70 -1.96
CA PRO A 14 -15.49 5.03 -1.44
C PRO A 14 -15.23 6.53 -1.38
N TYR A 15 -16.13 7.31 -1.93
CA TYR A 15 -15.99 8.75 -1.87
C TYR A 15 -16.47 9.34 -0.55
N ARG A 16 -17.14 8.53 0.26
CA ARG A 16 -17.58 9.00 1.56
C ARG A 16 -16.51 8.72 2.59
N ALA A 17 -16.25 9.69 3.43
CA ALA A 17 -15.17 9.58 4.39
C ALA A 17 -15.37 8.46 5.41
N ASP A 18 -16.62 8.14 5.72
CA ASP A 18 -16.92 7.12 6.71
C ASP A 18 -17.12 5.74 6.11
N CYS A 19 -16.84 5.56 4.84
CA CYS A 19 -17.07 4.29 4.17
C CYS A 19 -15.99 3.28 4.56
N PRO A 20 -16.37 2.09 5.02
CA PRO A 20 -15.36 1.07 5.36
C PRO A 20 -14.50 0.67 4.18
N THR A 21 -15.08 0.63 2.98
CA THR A 21 -14.32 0.30 1.78
C THR A 21 -13.22 1.33 1.55
N ARG A 22 -13.50 2.58 1.85
CA ARG A 22 -12.49 3.63 1.69
C ARG A 22 -11.29 3.38 2.57
N ARG A 23 -11.52 2.90 3.79
CA ARG A 23 -10.41 2.60 4.69
C ARG A 23 -9.53 1.49 4.15
N ILE A 24 -10.15 0.50 3.52
CA ILE A 24 -9.39 -0.57 2.90
C ILE A 24 -8.58 -0.03 1.73
N LEU A 25 -9.19 0.83 0.92
CA LEU A 25 -8.48 1.43 -0.20
C LEU A 25 -7.32 2.30 0.27
N ASP A 26 -7.50 3.02 1.38
CA ASP A 26 -6.41 3.82 1.94
C ASP A 26 -5.24 2.92 2.32
N ARG A 27 -5.54 1.75 2.87
CA ARG A 27 -4.47 0.83 3.25
C ARG A 27 -3.74 0.29 2.03
N ILE A 28 -4.47 -0.17 1.02
CA ILE A 28 -3.82 -0.75 -0.15
C ILE A 28 -3.17 0.33 -1.01
N GLY A 29 -3.66 1.56 -0.94
CA GLY A 29 -3.08 2.64 -1.72
C GLY A 29 -1.78 3.18 -1.16
N ASP A 30 -1.41 2.74 0.03
CA ASP A 30 -0.16 3.16 0.64
C ASP A 30 1.00 2.46 -0.09
N ARG A 31 1.97 3.24 -0.54
CA ARG A 31 3.08 2.65 -1.31
C ARG A 31 3.85 1.61 -0.51
N TRP A 32 3.93 1.80 0.80
CA TRP A 32 4.68 0.84 1.61
C TRP A 32 3.95 -0.49 1.70
N THR A 33 2.62 -0.46 1.65
CA THR A 33 1.83 -1.70 1.63
C THR A 33 2.17 -2.52 0.40
N VAL A 34 2.20 -1.88 -0.76
CA VAL A 34 2.52 -2.57 -2.00
C VAL A 34 3.89 -3.24 -1.90
N LEU A 35 4.87 -2.49 -1.39
CA LEU A 35 6.22 -3.00 -1.30
C LEU A 35 6.37 -4.10 -0.26
N ILE A 36 5.64 -3.99 0.85
CA ILE A 36 5.69 -5.01 1.89
C ILE A 36 5.08 -6.32 1.37
N VAL A 37 3.95 -6.22 0.70
CA VAL A 37 3.32 -7.42 0.15
C VAL A 37 4.27 -8.11 -0.83
N GLY A 38 4.93 -7.32 -1.66
CA GLY A 38 5.90 -7.88 -2.58
C GLY A 38 7.09 -8.52 -1.87
N ALA A 39 7.58 -7.87 -0.82
CA ALA A 39 8.73 -8.37 -0.09
C ALA A 39 8.41 -9.64 0.70
N LEU A 40 7.17 -9.82 1.10
CA LEU A 40 6.76 -10.99 1.86
C LEU A 40 6.19 -12.11 0.98
N TRP A 41 6.17 -11.89 -0.32
CA TRP A 41 5.52 -12.86 -1.20
C TRP A 41 6.19 -14.23 -1.15
N ASP A 42 7.51 -14.25 -1.11
CA ASP A 42 8.25 -15.51 -1.17
C ASP A 42 8.44 -16.17 0.19
N GLY A 43 8.00 -15.56 1.24
CA GLY A 43 8.12 -16.16 2.55
C GLY A 43 8.20 -15.14 3.65
N SER A 44 8.40 -15.63 4.87
CA SER A 44 8.45 -14.74 6.00
C SER A 44 9.73 -13.90 6.00
N ALA A 45 9.69 -12.81 6.72
CA ALA A 45 10.85 -11.94 6.83
C ALA A 45 10.82 -11.26 8.20
N ARG A 46 12.01 -10.93 8.69
CA ARG A 46 12.14 -10.16 9.90
C ARG A 46 12.08 -8.69 9.58
N PHE A 47 11.85 -7.90 10.60
CA PHE A 47 11.77 -6.46 10.43
C PHE A 47 13.01 -5.89 9.73
N SER A 48 14.18 -6.31 10.17
CA SER A 48 15.42 -5.79 9.59
C SER A 48 15.57 -6.19 8.13
N GLU A 49 15.10 -7.38 7.78
CA GLU A 49 15.15 -7.82 6.40
C GLU A 49 14.22 -6.98 5.52
N LEU A 50 13.03 -6.69 6.02
CA LEU A 50 12.10 -5.86 5.28
C LEU A 50 12.68 -4.47 5.09
N ARG A 51 13.30 -3.94 6.13
CA ARG A 51 13.86 -2.60 6.04
C ARG A 51 14.98 -2.52 5.01
N ARG A 52 15.76 -3.59 4.90
CA ARG A 52 16.81 -3.64 3.89
C ARG A 52 16.26 -3.76 2.48
N ARG A 53 15.19 -4.56 2.33
CA ARG A 53 14.61 -4.78 1.01
C ARG A 53 13.85 -3.59 0.49
N ILE A 54 13.26 -2.80 1.39
CA ILE A 54 12.41 -1.68 0.99
C ILE A 54 13.22 -0.41 1.19
N GLU A 55 13.92 -0.03 0.15
CA GLU A 55 14.77 1.13 0.23
C GLU A 55 13.96 2.39 0.48
N GLY A 56 14.43 3.22 1.38
CA GLY A 56 13.76 4.49 1.66
C GLY A 56 12.73 4.46 2.76
N VAL A 57 12.37 3.28 3.24
CA VAL A 57 11.37 3.21 4.31
C VAL A 57 12.06 3.46 5.65
N SER A 58 11.49 4.33 6.46
CA SER A 58 12.01 4.57 7.80
C SER A 58 11.49 3.50 8.75
N GLN A 59 12.16 3.37 9.88
CA GLN A 59 11.72 2.44 10.90
C GLN A 59 10.30 2.76 11.34
N LYS A 60 10.00 4.04 11.49
CA LYS A 60 8.69 4.46 11.94
C LYS A 60 7.61 4.08 10.92
N MET A 61 7.86 4.37 9.65
CA MET A 61 6.88 4.07 8.62
C MET A 61 6.67 2.57 8.46
N LEU A 62 7.75 1.81 8.50
CA LEU A 62 7.63 0.37 8.39
C LEU A 62 6.85 -0.21 9.56
N THR A 63 7.13 0.27 10.77
CA THR A 63 6.42 -0.18 11.96
C THR A 63 4.94 0.13 11.83
N GLN A 64 4.61 1.35 11.45
CA GLN A 64 3.21 1.75 11.36
C GLN A 64 2.47 0.96 10.30
N THR A 65 3.10 0.76 9.15
CA THR A 65 2.45 0.03 8.07
C THR A 65 2.26 -1.44 8.44
N LEU A 66 3.26 -2.06 9.05
CA LEU A 66 3.13 -3.45 9.47
C LEU A 66 2.05 -3.62 10.51
N ARG A 67 1.94 -2.69 11.45
CA ARG A 67 0.88 -2.75 12.46
C ARG A 67 -0.48 -2.64 11.81
N GLY A 68 -0.61 -1.74 10.83
CA GLY A 68 -1.86 -1.60 10.12
C GLY A 68 -2.23 -2.85 9.35
N LEU A 69 -1.26 -3.45 8.69
CA LEU A 69 -1.50 -4.68 7.93
C LEU A 69 -1.86 -5.84 8.85
N GLU A 70 -1.23 -5.90 10.01
CA GLU A 70 -1.56 -6.92 10.99
C GLU A 70 -2.97 -6.70 11.52
N ARG A 71 -3.31 -5.47 11.82
CA ARG A 71 -4.66 -5.15 12.31
C ARG A 71 -5.71 -5.50 11.28
N ASP A 72 -5.41 -5.31 10.00
CA ASP A 72 -6.34 -5.59 8.93
C ASP A 72 -6.38 -7.07 8.55
N GLY A 73 -5.56 -7.89 9.20
CA GLY A 73 -5.56 -9.32 8.92
C GLY A 73 -4.84 -9.72 7.66
N LEU A 74 -3.99 -8.86 7.13
CA LEU A 74 -3.27 -9.11 5.89
C LEU A 74 -1.85 -9.63 6.14
N VAL A 75 -1.32 -9.37 7.33
CA VAL A 75 0.00 -9.82 7.73
C VAL A 75 -0.11 -10.46 9.11
N ARG A 76 0.63 -11.55 9.30
CA ARG A 76 0.71 -12.20 10.61
C ARG A 76 2.08 -11.92 11.20
N ARG A 77 2.07 -11.54 12.46
CA ARG A 77 3.30 -11.31 13.19
C ARG A 77 3.47 -12.46 14.14
N THR A 78 4.58 -13.19 14.01
CA THR A 78 4.85 -14.34 14.84
C THR A 78 6.06 -14.06 15.71
N VAL A 79 5.90 -14.25 17.01
CA VAL A 79 6.98 -14.04 17.96
C VAL A 79 7.48 -15.40 18.40
N TYR A 80 8.77 -15.63 18.26
CA TYR A 80 9.39 -16.86 18.70
C TYR A 80 10.13 -16.57 20.01
N PRO A 81 9.78 -17.29 21.07
CA PRO A 81 10.37 -17.03 22.40
C PRO A 81 11.77 -17.58 22.48
N GLU A 82 12.68 -16.97 21.79
CA GLU A 82 14.08 -17.34 21.80
C GLU A 82 14.89 -16.24 22.44
N VAL A 83 16.16 -16.46 22.59
CA VAL A 83 17.06 -15.44 23.11
C VAL A 83 18.16 -15.25 22.08
N PRO A 84 18.16 -14.11 21.39
CA PRO A 84 17.21 -13.00 21.50
C PRO A 84 15.88 -13.35 20.83
N VAL A 85 14.85 -12.61 21.22
CA VAL A 85 13.51 -12.82 20.67
C VAL A 85 13.54 -12.65 19.16
N ARG A 86 12.88 -13.56 18.46
CA ARG A 86 12.78 -13.49 17.02
C ARG A 86 11.34 -13.19 16.62
N VAL A 87 11.16 -12.22 15.76
CA VAL A 87 9.84 -11.84 15.27
C VAL A 87 9.87 -11.94 13.77
N GLU A 88 8.87 -12.59 13.20
CA GLU A 88 8.76 -12.73 11.75
C GLU A 88 7.41 -12.30 11.29
N TYR A 89 7.37 -11.76 10.08
CA TYR A 89 6.14 -11.31 9.44
C TYR A 89 5.87 -12.18 8.22
N THR A 90 4.61 -12.53 8.04
CA THR A 90 4.19 -13.40 6.94
C THR A 90 2.87 -12.91 6.41
N LEU A 91 2.64 -13.04 5.11
CA LEU A 91 1.34 -12.72 4.55
C LEU A 91 0.34 -13.76 5.00
N THR A 92 -0.84 -13.30 5.40
CA THR A 92 -1.96 -14.21 5.66
C THR A 92 -2.55 -14.64 4.31
N GLU A 93 -3.50 -15.54 4.37
CA GLU A 93 -4.20 -15.94 3.16
C GLU A 93 -4.85 -14.74 2.51
N ALA A 94 -5.50 -13.91 3.31
CA ALA A 94 -6.11 -12.69 2.78
C ALA A 94 -5.06 -11.76 2.17
N GLY A 95 -3.92 -11.62 2.84
CA GLY A 95 -2.85 -10.78 2.31
C GLY A 95 -2.35 -11.26 0.97
N ARG A 96 -2.32 -12.57 0.79
CA ARG A 96 -1.83 -13.12 -0.46
C ARG A 96 -2.78 -12.83 -1.62
N THR A 97 -4.06 -12.63 -1.34
CA THR A 97 -5.01 -12.30 -2.41
C THR A 97 -4.78 -10.91 -2.97
N LEU A 98 -3.99 -10.07 -2.29
CA LEU A 98 -3.68 -8.75 -2.81
C LEU A 98 -2.69 -8.79 -3.96
N ARG A 99 -2.03 -9.92 -4.17
CA ARG A 99 -1.00 -9.99 -5.21
C ARG A 99 -1.53 -9.63 -6.58
N GLU A 100 -2.68 -10.18 -6.96
CA GLU A 100 -3.19 -9.96 -8.31
C GLU A 100 -3.51 -8.49 -8.58
N PRO A 101 -4.30 -7.81 -7.74
CA PRO A 101 -4.56 -6.40 -8.01
C PRO A 101 -3.29 -5.56 -7.95
N LEU A 102 -2.37 -5.85 -7.03
CA LEU A 102 -1.14 -5.07 -6.94
C LEU A 102 -0.22 -5.35 -8.13
N ARG A 103 -0.19 -6.59 -8.58
CA ARG A 103 0.59 -6.94 -9.75
C ARG A 103 0.04 -6.26 -10.99
N ALA A 104 -1.29 -6.18 -11.12
CA ALA A 104 -1.90 -5.48 -12.24
C ALA A 104 -1.50 -4.01 -12.25
N LEU A 105 -1.47 -3.38 -11.07
CA LEU A 105 -1.05 -2.00 -10.96
C LEU A 105 0.42 -1.84 -11.33
N GLU A 106 1.24 -2.77 -10.89
CA GLU A 106 2.66 -2.73 -11.21
C GLU A 106 2.87 -2.86 -12.72
N GLU A 107 2.16 -3.79 -13.32
CA GLU A 107 2.27 -3.99 -14.76
C GLU A 107 1.80 -2.76 -15.52
N TRP A 108 0.74 -2.14 -15.05
CA TRP A 108 0.26 -0.90 -15.66
C TRP A 108 1.33 0.17 -15.57
N SER A 109 1.97 0.28 -14.42
CA SER A 109 3.01 1.29 -14.20
C SER A 109 4.18 1.09 -15.15
N ILE A 110 4.59 -0.16 -15.33
CA ILE A 110 5.70 -0.45 -16.22
C ILE A 110 5.32 -0.14 -17.67
N ALA A 111 4.12 -0.53 -18.05
CA ALA A 111 3.68 -0.33 -19.43
C ALA A 111 3.54 1.15 -19.78
N HIS A 112 3.21 1.99 -18.82
CA HIS A 112 2.95 3.41 -19.06
C HIS A 112 4.08 4.31 -18.58
N LEU A 113 5.18 3.72 -18.12
CA LEU A 113 6.27 4.52 -17.57
C LEU A 113 6.80 5.53 -18.57
N GLY A 114 6.97 5.12 -19.82
CA GLY A 114 7.50 6.02 -20.84
C GLY A 114 6.58 7.21 -21.08
N ASP A 115 5.29 6.94 -21.20
CA ASP A 115 4.33 8.02 -21.46
C ASP A 115 4.23 8.97 -20.28
N VAL A 116 4.22 8.42 -19.06
CA VAL A 116 4.13 9.25 -17.87
C VAL A 116 5.38 10.10 -17.74
N SER A 117 6.54 9.51 -17.95
CA SER A 117 7.80 10.25 -17.85
C SER A 117 7.86 11.36 -18.89
N ALA A 118 7.45 11.06 -20.10
CA ALA A 118 7.45 12.08 -21.15
C ALA A 118 6.51 13.22 -20.82
N SER A 119 5.37 12.88 -20.24
CA SER A 119 4.41 13.91 -19.85
C SER A 119 4.97 14.78 -18.74
N GLN A 120 5.64 14.18 -17.78
CA GLN A 120 6.25 14.92 -16.69
C GLN A 120 7.32 15.87 -17.20
N GLU A 121 8.16 15.39 -18.10
CA GLU A 121 9.20 16.22 -18.67
C GLU A 121 8.64 17.38 -19.46
N ALA A 122 7.60 17.12 -20.23
CA ALA A 122 6.97 18.19 -21.01
C ALA A 122 6.37 19.24 -20.09
N TYR A 123 5.74 18.81 -19.02
CA TYR A 123 5.13 19.73 -18.08
C TYR A 123 6.19 20.57 -17.38
N ASP A 124 7.28 19.96 -16.99
CA ASP A 124 8.33 20.66 -16.25
C ASP A 124 9.09 21.64 -17.14
N ARG A 125 9.15 21.38 -18.45
CA ARG A 125 9.82 22.26 -19.38
C ARG A 125 9.01 23.50 -19.68
N VAL A 126 7.70 23.40 -19.63
CA VAL A 126 6.87 24.55 -19.87
C VAL A 126 7.09 25.53 -18.75
N ASP A 127 7.29 26.76 -19.11
CA ASP A 127 7.51 27.77 -18.11
C ASP A 127 6.18 28.05 -17.44
N ARG A 128 5.79 27.20 -16.58
CA ARG A 128 4.56 27.33 -15.92
C ARG A 128 4.73 28.32 -14.79
N PRO A 129 3.81 29.23 -14.65
CA PRO A 129 3.91 30.21 -13.58
C PRO A 129 3.96 29.47 -12.27
N PRO A 130 4.69 29.98 -11.33
CA PRO A 130 4.77 29.35 -10.04
C PRO A 130 3.39 29.27 -9.45
N PRO A 131 3.19 28.26 -8.67
CA PRO A 131 1.91 28.09 -8.06
C PRO A 131 1.67 29.36 -7.38
N ASP A 132 0.72 30.00 -7.85
CA ASP A 132 0.56 31.23 -7.57
C ASP A 132 0.39 31.43 -6.19
N SER A 133 1.06 32.27 -5.80
CA SER A 133 0.88 32.67 -4.51
C SER A 133 -0.53 33.10 -4.34
N THR A 134 -1.12 33.44 -5.40
CA THR A 134 -2.49 33.82 -5.28
C THR A 134 -3.30 32.69 -4.82
N ASP A 135 -2.92 31.52 -5.18
CA ASP A 135 -3.68 30.42 -4.73
C ASP A 135 -3.55 30.28 -3.27
N CYS A 136 -2.48 30.70 -2.78
CA CYS A 136 -2.30 30.59 -1.38
C CYS A 136 -3.00 31.67 -0.71
N GLY A 137 -3.25 32.63 -1.37
CA GLY A 137 -3.81 33.85 -0.85
C GLY A 137 -4.98 33.62 -0.05
#